data_8d684077cc2de2a6fde5f34ff5b5b6e3
#
_entry.id   8d684077cc2de2a6fde5f34ff5b5b6e3
#
_cell.length_a   1.000
_cell.length_b   1.000
_cell.length_c   1.000
_cell.angle_alpha   90.00
_cell.angle_beta   90.00
_cell.angle_gamma   90.00
#
_symmetry.space_group_name_H-M   'P 1'
#
loop_
_entity.id
_entity.type
_entity.pdbx_description
1 polymer ?
#
loop_
_entity_poly.entity_id
_entity_poly.type
_entity_poly.pdbx_seq_one_letter_code
_entity_poly.pdbx_strand_id
1 'polypeptide(L)'
;MSFDNQRLNFLSDLISIKSVAGPEEPNAPYGKGPKAALARFLKEARDMGLPIGVINNRVGFVDIGEGEKIVGILCHLDVVPASIEDGWNTDPFTLTVMDNQLFGRGVVDDKGPACAALFALKRLVDDRIQLDSRVRLIVGTDEERGCSCVDEYVKSNEPNPDIGITPDAQFPVIFAEKGILQVELTAAGSQNFIIEGGSAANAVPANCTLTYEDEDDKPHTLKTHGKSAHASTPELGINAIALMPDQLRAKRIDFSYCPVLCFIDDYINNLGPEKLTGCKITDLSGGVTVNCGLINVNSESQSIVLDIRYPYSASLSDLLVDLTSNAAEYGLKLKVLSHQSPLNKDMNSREIQSLNEIWKSNMEKFSGFHKDYEQKYRRPIAIGGGTYARHMPNIIAFGPQAPWNQDQCHQANESMFISDYEALEDILYDAIVELSYLSLNLN
;
A
#
# COMPACT_ATOMS: atom_id res chain seq x y z
N MET A 1 -16.93 -5.28 23.32
CA MET A 1 -16.12 -4.81 24.47
C MET A 1 -15.88 -3.32 24.28
N SER A 2 -15.72 -2.53 25.32
CA SER A 2 -15.42 -1.10 25.17
C SER A 2 -13.91 -0.89 24.99
N PHE A 3 -13.53 0.09 24.20
CA PHE A 3 -12.16 0.60 24.07
C PHE A 3 -11.69 1.14 25.41
N ASP A 4 -11.00 0.32 26.17
CA ASP A 4 -10.62 0.58 27.54
C ASP A 4 -9.28 1.31 27.67
N ASN A 5 -8.92 1.67 28.91
CA ASN A 5 -7.68 2.39 29.19
C ASN A 5 -6.42 1.56 28.81
N GLN A 6 -6.49 0.24 28.83
CA GLN A 6 -5.32 -0.58 28.47
C GLN A 6 -5.05 -0.47 26.96
N ARG A 7 -6.08 -0.59 26.12
CA ARG A 7 -5.98 -0.39 24.66
C ARG A 7 -5.51 1.02 24.31
N LEU A 8 -6.12 2.02 24.94
CA LEU A 8 -5.77 3.41 24.72
C LEU A 8 -4.31 3.69 25.09
N ASN A 9 -3.84 3.26 26.25
CA ASN A 9 -2.47 3.48 26.71
C ASN A 9 -1.46 2.76 25.81
N PHE A 10 -1.72 1.53 25.44
CA PHE A 10 -0.81 0.77 24.59
C PHE A 10 -0.72 1.37 23.18
N LEU A 11 -1.85 1.73 22.58
CA LEU A 11 -1.84 2.39 21.26
C LEU A 11 -1.14 3.77 21.36
N SER A 12 -1.38 4.53 22.44
CA SER A 12 -0.70 5.80 22.69
C SER A 12 0.82 5.64 22.76
N ASP A 13 1.29 4.61 23.47
CA ASP A 13 2.71 4.30 23.53
C ASP A 13 3.30 3.98 22.15
N LEU A 14 2.60 3.17 21.34
CA LEU A 14 3.07 2.85 19.99
C LEU A 14 3.06 4.07 19.06
N ILE A 15 2.03 4.90 19.10
CA ILE A 15 1.96 6.12 18.30
C ILE A 15 3.09 7.09 18.69
N SER A 16 3.43 7.18 19.98
CA SER A 16 4.50 8.04 20.46
C SER A 16 5.90 7.65 19.94
N ILE A 17 6.06 6.41 19.50
CA ILE A 17 7.32 5.95 18.89
C ILE A 17 7.33 6.34 17.42
N LYS A 18 8.16 7.30 17.06
CA LYS A 18 8.39 7.70 15.67
C LYS A 18 9.12 6.58 14.91
N SER A 19 8.37 5.58 14.47
CA SER A 19 8.87 4.38 13.79
C SER A 19 9.02 4.56 12.28
N VAL A 20 9.39 5.76 11.86
CA VAL A 20 9.79 6.03 10.47
C VAL A 20 11.10 5.29 10.18
N ALA A 21 11.11 4.55 9.08
CA ALA A 21 12.30 3.81 8.68
C ALA A 21 13.47 4.76 8.40
N GLY A 22 14.64 4.41 8.92
CA GLY A 22 15.88 5.18 8.85
C GLY A 22 17.07 4.34 8.36
N PRO A 23 18.28 4.91 8.38
CA PRO A 23 19.49 4.18 8.06
C PRO A 23 19.68 2.96 8.96
N GLU A 24 20.30 1.92 8.41
CA GLU A 24 20.70 0.75 9.19
C GLU A 24 21.71 1.14 10.27
N GLU A 25 21.45 0.68 11.48
CA GLU A 25 22.33 0.83 12.65
C GLU A 25 22.57 -0.55 13.30
N PRO A 26 23.59 -0.71 14.14
CA PRO A 26 23.83 -1.97 14.83
C PRO A 26 22.58 -2.47 15.59
N ASN A 27 22.13 -3.66 15.26
CA ASN A 27 20.90 -4.28 15.78
C ASN A 27 19.59 -3.48 15.51
N ALA A 28 19.59 -2.55 14.58
CA ALA A 28 18.43 -1.79 14.15
C ALA A 28 18.43 -1.65 12.61
N PRO A 29 18.10 -2.73 11.89
CA PRO A 29 18.27 -2.80 10.42
C PRO A 29 17.47 -1.75 9.66
N TYR A 30 16.38 -1.26 10.22
CA TYR A 30 15.55 -0.20 9.63
C TYR A 30 15.55 1.09 10.48
N GLY A 31 16.56 1.24 11.36
CA GLY A 31 16.68 2.38 12.28
C GLY A 31 16.09 2.12 13.67
N LYS A 32 16.37 3.08 14.56
CA LYS A 32 15.97 2.94 16.00
C LYS A 32 14.45 2.97 16.21
N GLY A 33 13.73 3.75 15.41
CA GLY A 33 12.28 3.90 15.54
C GLY A 33 11.52 2.58 15.35
N PRO A 34 11.62 1.91 14.19
CA PRO A 34 10.98 0.62 13.95
C PRO A 34 11.37 -0.45 14.97
N LYS A 35 12.66 -0.53 15.34
CA LYS A 35 13.13 -1.42 16.42
C LYS A 35 12.46 -1.13 17.76
N ALA A 36 12.31 0.13 18.13
CA ALA A 36 11.68 0.51 19.40
C ALA A 36 10.18 0.16 19.40
N ALA A 37 9.49 0.35 18.27
CA ALA A 37 8.08 -0.04 18.12
C ALA A 37 7.92 -1.56 18.28
N LEU A 38 8.76 -2.35 17.62
CA LEU A 38 8.76 -3.81 17.74
C LEU A 38 9.01 -4.25 19.20
N ALA A 39 10.01 -3.66 19.85
CA ALA A 39 10.33 -3.98 21.23
C ALA A 39 9.19 -3.65 22.21
N ARG A 40 8.51 -2.51 21.99
CA ARG A 40 7.35 -2.09 22.79
C ARG A 40 6.16 -3.05 22.57
N PHE A 41 5.90 -3.41 21.30
CA PHE A 41 4.83 -4.34 20.96
C PHE A 41 5.02 -5.71 21.60
N LEU A 42 6.19 -6.31 21.42
CA LEU A 42 6.51 -7.62 21.99
C LEU A 42 6.55 -7.60 23.53
N LYS A 43 6.92 -6.45 24.12
CA LYS A 43 6.82 -6.30 25.59
C LYS A 43 5.37 -6.39 26.06
N GLU A 44 4.43 -5.71 25.40
CA GLU A 44 3.01 -5.79 25.77
C GLU A 44 2.48 -7.22 25.67
N ALA A 45 2.75 -7.90 24.55
CA ALA A 45 2.35 -9.31 24.37
C ALA A 45 2.91 -10.22 25.48
N ARG A 46 4.18 -10.01 25.85
CA ARG A 46 4.79 -10.77 26.98
C ARG A 46 4.13 -10.45 28.32
N ASP A 47 3.85 -9.16 28.59
CA ASP A 47 3.18 -8.74 29.82
C ASP A 47 1.75 -9.30 29.91
N MET A 48 1.09 -9.55 28.76
CA MET A 48 -0.18 -10.28 28.66
C MET A 48 -0.03 -11.80 28.85
N GLY A 49 1.19 -12.32 28.99
CA GLY A 49 1.48 -13.74 29.14
C GLY A 49 1.48 -14.55 27.84
N LEU A 50 1.57 -13.86 26.68
CA LEU A 50 1.59 -14.52 25.37
C LEU A 50 3.03 -14.87 24.95
N PRO A 51 3.26 -16.06 24.35
CA PRO A 51 4.54 -16.44 23.77
C PRO A 51 4.93 -15.50 22.61
N ILE A 52 6.19 -15.11 22.58
CA ILE A 52 6.73 -14.21 21.55
C ILE A 52 8.00 -14.75 20.91
N GLY A 53 8.25 -14.37 19.69
CA GLY A 53 9.53 -14.56 19.00
C GLY A 53 9.96 -13.32 18.23
N VAL A 54 11.24 -13.30 17.84
CA VAL A 54 11.82 -12.20 17.05
C VAL A 54 12.87 -12.74 16.10
N ILE A 55 12.87 -12.27 14.87
CA ILE A 55 13.82 -12.63 13.83
C ILE A 55 14.64 -11.37 13.46
N ASN A 56 15.95 -11.42 13.76
CA ASN A 56 16.94 -10.42 13.36
C ASN A 56 16.56 -8.95 13.69
N ASN A 57 15.70 -8.68 14.69
CA ASN A 57 15.12 -7.34 14.96
C ASN A 57 14.41 -6.71 13.75
N ARG A 58 13.94 -7.52 12.80
CA ARG A 58 13.22 -7.09 11.58
C ARG A 58 11.74 -7.41 11.66
N VAL A 59 11.42 -8.56 12.24
CA VAL A 59 10.05 -9.04 12.41
C VAL A 59 9.90 -9.75 13.75
N GLY A 60 8.76 -9.54 14.39
CA GLY A 60 8.38 -10.25 15.60
C GLY A 60 7.11 -11.06 15.37
N PHE A 61 6.83 -11.97 16.29
CA PHE A 61 5.58 -12.70 16.28
C PHE A 61 5.08 -13.04 17.68
N VAL A 62 3.78 -13.27 17.78
CA VAL A 62 3.07 -13.66 19.00
C VAL A 62 2.23 -14.88 18.65
N ASP A 63 2.35 -15.96 19.44
CA ASP A 63 1.62 -17.21 19.21
C ASP A 63 0.55 -17.45 20.27
N ILE A 64 -0.58 -18.04 19.85
CA ILE A 64 -1.57 -18.67 20.75
C ILE A 64 -2.04 -19.99 20.13
N GLY A 65 -2.67 -20.84 20.93
CA GLY A 65 -3.12 -22.15 20.46
C GLY A 65 -1.97 -23.11 20.20
N GLU A 66 -2.32 -24.30 19.76
CA GLU A 66 -1.38 -25.39 19.47
C GLU A 66 -1.81 -26.08 18.17
N GLY A 67 -0.88 -26.74 17.48
CA GLY A 67 -1.16 -27.47 16.25
C GLY A 67 -0.06 -27.34 15.20
N GLU A 68 -0.13 -28.18 14.19
CA GLU A 68 0.80 -28.14 13.04
C GLU A 68 0.42 -27.06 12.04
N LYS A 69 -0.87 -26.83 11.85
CA LYS A 69 -1.39 -25.78 10.97
C LYS A 69 -1.32 -24.40 11.63
N ILE A 70 -1.05 -23.38 10.84
CA ILE A 70 -0.85 -22.01 11.31
C ILE A 70 -1.79 -21.06 10.59
N VAL A 71 -2.59 -20.34 11.39
CA VAL A 71 -3.33 -19.16 10.95
C VAL A 71 -2.46 -17.92 11.19
N GLY A 72 -2.15 -17.19 10.14
CA GLY A 72 -1.36 -15.96 10.19
C GLY A 72 -2.21 -14.71 10.28
N ILE A 73 -1.76 -13.72 11.06
CA ILE A 73 -2.21 -12.34 10.98
C ILE A 73 -0.97 -11.52 10.73
N LEU A 74 -0.93 -10.78 9.63
CA LEU A 74 0.25 -10.02 9.22
C LEU A 74 -0.02 -8.52 9.37
N CYS A 75 0.76 -7.85 10.22
CA CYS A 75 0.71 -6.42 10.49
C CYS A 75 2.10 -5.80 10.40
N HIS A 76 2.17 -4.46 10.41
CA HIS A 76 3.44 -3.74 10.51
C HIS A 76 3.42 -2.64 11.59
N LEU A 77 4.60 -2.17 11.98
CA LEU A 77 4.79 -1.18 13.05
C LEU A 77 5.59 0.04 12.60
N ASP A 78 6.21 0.00 11.42
CA ASP A 78 6.78 1.18 10.81
C ASP A 78 5.68 2.07 10.23
N VAL A 79 6.00 3.31 9.96
CA VAL A 79 5.05 4.31 9.45
C VAL A 79 5.78 5.28 8.51
N VAL A 80 5.04 5.87 7.56
CA VAL A 80 5.57 6.95 6.73
C VAL A 80 5.87 8.21 7.55
N PRO A 81 6.78 9.09 7.09
CA PRO A 81 7.04 10.38 7.73
C PRO A 81 5.77 11.21 7.91
N ALA A 82 5.74 11.99 8.98
CA ALA A 82 4.69 12.96 9.24
C ALA A 82 5.25 14.13 10.08
N SER A 83 4.74 15.33 9.82
CA SER A 83 5.08 16.54 10.56
C SER A 83 3.90 17.51 10.57
N ILE A 84 3.93 18.50 11.44
CA ILE A 84 2.91 19.58 11.48
C ILE A 84 2.87 20.36 10.16
N GLU A 85 4.02 20.52 9.49
CA GLU A 85 4.15 21.22 8.22
C GLU A 85 3.40 20.49 7.07
N ASP A 86 3.10 19.20 7.23
CA ASP A 86 2.32 18.41 6.28
C ASP A 86 0.80 18.66 6.41
N GLY A 87 0.38 19.57 7.28
CA GLY A 87 -1.03 19.94 7.48
C GLY A 87 -1.74 19.18 8.60
N TRP A 88 -0.99 18.59 9.53
CA TRP A 88 -1.57 17.99 10.73
C TRP A 88 -2.08 19.07 11.72
N ASN A 89 -3.29 18.85 12.24
CA ASN A 89 -3.90 19.73 13.25
C ASN A 89 -3.36 19.45 14.67
N THR A 90 -2.83 18.26 14.90
CA THR A 90 -2.23 17.81 16.15
C THR A 90 -0.87 17.18 15.87
N ASP A 91 -0.03 17.00 16.88
CA ASP A 91 1.22 16.25 16.71
C ASP A 91 0.93 14.82 16.21
N PRO A 92 1.42 14.41 15.02
CA PRO A 92 1.16 13.10 14.46
C PRO A 92 1.65 11.93 15.33
N PHE A 93 2.61 12.18 16.21
CA PHE A 93 3.17 11.16 17.11
C PHE A 93 2.68 11.32 18.57
N THR A 94 1.54 11.98 18.75
CA THR A 94 0.81 12.07 20.03
C THR A 94 -0.63 11.66 19.79
N LEU A 95 -1.00 10.45 20.27
CA LEU A 95 -2.37 9.97 20.12
C LEU A 95 -3.34 10.98 20.74
N THR A 96 -4.20 11.56 19.93
CA THR A 96 -5.21 12.53 20.34
C THR A 96 -6.59 11.93 20.19
N VAL A 97 -7.38 11.97 21.26
CA VAL A 97 -8.78 11.53 21.23
C VAL A 97 -9.67 12.76 21.17
N MET A 98 -10.44 12.88 20.10
CA MET A 98 -11.36 14.00 19.89
C MET A 98 -12.61 13.50 19.14
N ASP A 99 -13.79 13.86 19.57
CA ASP A 99 -15.07 13.49 18.93
C ASP A 99 -15.24 11.99 18.66
N ASN A 100 -14.85 11.15 19.63
CA ASN A 100 -14.84 9.68 19.52
C ASN A 100 -13.93 9.13 18.41
N GLN A 101 -12.96 9.91 17.96
CA GLN A 101 -11.95 9.50 17.01
C GLN A 101 -10.56 9.52 17.64
N LEU A 102 -9.73 8.61 17.20
CA LEU A 102 -8.31 8.49 17.51
C LEU A 102 -7.52 9.13 16.37
N PHE A 103 -6.73 10.16 16.66
CA PHE A 103 -5.86 10.83 15.69
C PHE A 103 -4.40 10.53 15.98
N GLY A 104 -3.65 10.14 14.96
CA GLY A 104 -2.20 9.89 15.06
C GLY A 104 -1.68 9.07 13.89
N ARG A 105 -0.43 9.24 13.52
CA ARG A 105 0.21 8.48 12.45
C ARG A 105 0.33 7.02 12.86
N GLY A 106 -0.30 6.12 12.07
CA GLY A 106 -0.36 4.68 12.32
C GLY A 106 -1.65 4.22 13.03
N VAL A 107 -2.62 5.10 13.30
CA VAL A 107 -3.89 4.65 13.90
C VAL A 107 -4.72 3.79 12.95
N VAL A 108 -4.54 3.97 11.64
CA VAL A 108 -5.17 3.16 10.58
C VAL A 108 -4.13 2.24 9.95
N ASP A 109 -2.91 2.72 9.71
CA ASP A 109 -1.86 2.11 8.92
C ASP A 109 -0.55 2.05 9.73
N ASP A 110 -0.24 0.96 10.43
CA ASP A 110 -1.00 -0.26 10.74
C ASP A 110 -0.91 -0.56 12.26
N LYS A 111 -0.41 0.42 13.09
CA LYS A 111 -0.26 0.25 14.55
C LYS A 111 -1.59 0.01 15.26
N GLY A 112 -2.68 0.69 14.81
CA GLY A 112 -4.01 0.48 15.35
C GLY A 112 -4.52 -0.95 15.10
N PRO A 113 -4.53 -1.42 13.85
CA PRO A 113 -4.87 -2.81 13.51
C PRO A 113 -3.99 -3.85 14.20
N ALA A 114 -2.67 -3.62 14.30
CA ALA A 114 -1.76 -4.49 15.04
C ALA A 114 -2.14 -4.58 16.53
N CYS A 115 -2.53 -3.45 17.15
CA CYS A 115 -3.08 -3.44 18.51
C CYS A 115 -4.37 -4.24 18.58
N ALA A 116 -5.34 -4.00 17.69
CA ALA A 116 -6.61 -4.72 17.68
C ALA A 116 -6.39 -6.24 17.54
N ALA A 117 -5.46 -6.65 16.66
CA ALA A 117 -5.09 -8.06 16.50
C ALA A 117 -4.51 -8.66 17.79
N LEU A 118 -3.60 -7.94 18.48
CA LEU A 118 -3.04 -8.41 19.75
C LEU A 118 -4.11 -8.58 20.83
N PHE A 119 -5.05 -7.63 20.94
CA PHE A 119 -6.14 -7.72 21.90
C PHE A 119 -7.17 -8.79 21.52
N ALA A 120 -7.43 -9.04 20.23
CA ALA A 120 -8.24 -10.16 19.78
C ALA A 120 -7.61 -11.50 20.20
N LEU A 121 -6.29 -11.67 20.02
CA LEU A 121 -5.56 -12.84 20.51
C LEU A 121 -5.69 -13.02 22.03
N LYS A 122 -5.48 -11.92 22.78
CA LYS A 122 -5.61 -11.96 24.25
C LYS A 122 -7.02 -12.35 24.69
N ARG A 123 -8.05 -11.79 24.03
CA ARG A 123 -9.45 -12.11 24.29
C ARG A 123 -9.77 -13.58 24.04
N LEU A 124 -9.27 -14.17 22.94
CA LEU A 124 -9.43 -15.61 22.64
C LEU A 124 -8.87 -16.49 23.76
N VAL A 125 -7.70 -16.11 24.31
CA VAL A 125 -7.10 -16.83 25.45
C VAL A 125 -7.93 -16.66 26.73
N ASP A 126 -8.40 -15.44 27.03
CA ASP A 126 -9.19 -15.15 28.23
C ASP A 126 -10.57 -15.82 28.20
N ASP A 127 -11.20 -15.84 27.03
CA ASP A 127 -12.47 -16.52 26.77
C ASP A 127 -12.31 -18.04 26.69
N ARG A 128 -11.06 -18.54 26.73
CA ARG A 128 -10.70 -19.98 26.66
C ARG A 128 -11.25 -20.66 25.41
N ILE A 129 -11.24 -19.93 24.29
CA ILE A 129 -11.65 -20.51 23.01
C ILE A 129 -10.65 -21.58 22.62
N GLN A 130 -11.18 -22.77 22.32
CA GLN A 130 -10.37 -23.85 21.81
C GLN A 130 -10.13 -23.62 20.31
N LEU A 131 -8.87 -23.39 19.97
CA LEU A 131 -8.44 -23.23 18.58
C LEU A 131 -7.95 -24.57 18.05
N ASP A 132 -8.30 -24.90 16.81
CA ASP A 132 -7.91 -26.16 16.17
C ASP A 132 -6.50 -26.06 15.52
N SER A 133 -5.90 -24.87 15.52
CA SER A 133 -4.60 -24.58 14.94
C SER A 133 -3.81 -23.60 15.83
N ARG A 134 -2.52 -23.47 15.57
CA ARG A 134 -1.71 -22.37 16.08
C ARG A 134 -2.12 -21.08 15.35
N VAL A 135 -2.27 -20.00 16.09
CA VAL A 135 -2.49 -18.66 15.54
C VAL A 135 -1.25 -17.82 15.79
N ARG A 136 -0.72 -17.18 14.76
CA ARG A 136 0.50 -16.38 14.82
C ARG A 136 0.24 -14.97 14.30
N LEU A 137 0.33 -13.98 15.18
CA LEU A 137 0.39 -12.58 14.80
C LEU A 137 1.83 -12.21 14.47
N ILE A 138 2.09 -11.86 13.24
CA ILE A 138 3.40 -11.46 12.69
C ILE A 138 3.40 -9.95 12.53
N VAL A 139 4.42 -9.27 13.07
CA VAL A 139 4.56 -7.80 13.00
C VAL A 139 5.88 -7.41 12.34
N GLY A 140 5.79 -6.84 11.15
CA GLY A 140 6.92 -6.33 10.38
C GLY A 140 7.36 -4.93 10.81
N THR A 141 8.51 -4.48 10.29
CA THR A 141 9.07 -3.16 10.62
C THR A 141 9.67 -2.44 9.40
N ASP A 142 9.23 -2.78 8.17
CA ASP A 142 9.71 -2.21 6.90
C ASP A 142 8.68 -2.39 5.78
N GLU A 143 7.38 -2.33 6.10
CA GLU A 143 6.31 -2.42 5.08
C GLU A 143 6.40 -1.25 4.13
N GLU A 144 6.45 -0.04 4.67
CA GLU A 144 6.38 1.24 3.99
C GLU A 144 7.52 1.52 2.99
N ARG A 145 8.56 0.68 2.98
CA ARG A 145 9.71 0.81 2.07
C ARG A 145 10.01 -0.39 1.20
N GLY A 146 9.22 -1.47 1.30
CA GLY A 146 9.40 -2.61 0.41
C GLY A 146 9.38 -3.98 1.06
N CYS A 147 8.88 -4.10 2.30
CA CYS A 147 8.53 -5.38 2.95
C CYS A 147 9.68 -6.38 3.15
N SER A 148 10.94 -5.91 3.16
CA SER A 148 12.10 -6.80 3.30
C SER A 148 12.12 -7.54 4.64
N CYS A 149 11.41 -7.04 5.66
CA CYS A 149 11.20 -7.72 6.93
C CYS A 149 10.42 -9.04 6.76
N VAL A 150 9.40 -9.07 5.90
CA VAL A 150 8.63 -10.29 5.61
C VAL A 150 9.46 -11.28 4.81
N ASP A 151 10.28 -10.80 3.87
CA ASP A 151 11.23 -11.66 3.15
C ASP A 151 12.18 -12.39 4.11
N GLU A 152 12.62 -11.71 5.19
CA GLU A 152 13.43 -12.34 6.25
C GLU A 152 12.65 -13.42 7.02
N TYR A 153 11.37 -13.16 7.31
CA TYR A 153 10.51 -14.17 7.94
C TYR A 153 10.36 -15.40 7.03
N VAL A 154 9.98 -15.19 5.77
CA VAL A 154 9.76 -16.28 4.80
C VAL A 154 11.04 -17.11 4.55
N LYS A 155 12.21 -16.47 4.60
CA LYS A 155 13.52 -17.15 4.47
C LYS A 155 14.03 -17.77 5.76
N SER A 156 13.41 -17.49 6.89
CA SER A 156 13.82 -18.04 8.19
C SER A 156 13.42 -19.52 8.34
N ASN A 157 13.79 -20.13 9.47
CA ASN A 157 13.34 -21.48 9.81
C ASN A 157 11.95 -21.51 10.45
N GLU A 158 11.30 -20.34 10.62
CA GLU A 158 9.94 -20.28 11.13
C GLU A 158 8.96 -20.74 10.05
N PRO A 159 7.94 -21.51 10.41
CA PRO A 159 6.96 -21.97 9.43
C PRO A 159 6.08 -20.81 8.95
N ASN A 160 5.83 -20.78 7.66
CA ASN A 160 4.87 -19.85 7.06
C ASN A 160 3.42 -20.23 7.45
N PRO A 161 2.50 -19.24 7.52
CA PRO A 161 1.08 -19.53 7.67
C PRO A 161 0.53 -20.42 6.55
N ASP A 162 -0.35 -21.36 6.93
CA ASP A 162 -1.11 -22.17 5.98
C ASP A 162 -2.29 -21.36 5.39
N ILE A 163 -2.82 -20.44 6.19
CA ILE A 163 -3.90 -19.50 5.84
C ILE A 163 -3.78 -18.27 6.74
N GLY A 164 -4.24 -17.11 6.30
CA GLY A 164 -4.22 -15.94 7.16
C GLY A 164 -4.75 -14.67 6.51
N ILE A 165 -4.70 -13.59 7.26
CA ILE A 165 -5.17 -12.26 6.87
C ILE A 165 -4.14 -11.18 7.16
N THR A 166 -4.28 -10.04 6.47
CA THR A 166 -3.65 -8.78 6.84
C THR A 166 -4.72 -7.69 6.93
N PRO A 167 -4.88 -7.03 8.08
CA PRO A 167 -5.77 -5.88 8.24
C PRO A 167 -5.07 -4.57 7.86
N ASP A 168 -4.38 -4.57 6.74
CA ASP A 168 -3.58 -3.48 6.19
C ASP A 168 -4.10 -3.07 4.81
N ALA A 169 -5.42 -2.77 4.72
CA ALA A 169 -6.11 -2.38 3.49
C ALA A 169 -7.52 -1.84 3.79
N GLN A 170 -8.53 -2.41 3.15
CA GLN A 170 -9.94 -2.07 3.35
C GLN A 170 -10.83 -3.32 3.35
N PHE A 171 -12.06 -3.17 3.86
CA PHE A 171 -13.13 -4.12 3.64
C PHE A 171 -13.85 -3.85 2.30
N PRO A 172 -14.61 -4.85 1.78
CA PRO A 172 -14.66 -6.26 2.15
C PRO A 172 -13.37 -7.00 1.79
N VAL A 173 -13.42 -8.34 1.84
CA VAL A 173 -12.27 -9.19 1.47
C VAL A 173 -11.71 -8.83 0.11
N ILE A 174 -10.40 -8.64 0.02
CA ILE A 174 -9.70 -8.41 -1.25
C ILE A 174 -9.19 -9.75 -1.76
N PHE A 175 -9.81 -10.25 -2.84
CA PHE A 175 -9.43 -11.54 -3.43
C PHE A 175 -8.41 -11.40 -4.56
N ALA A 176 -8.28 -10.21 -5.16
CA ALA A 176 -7.36 -9.97 -6.27
C ALA A 176 -6.81 -8.54 -6.27
N GLU A 177 -5.57 -8.41 -6.74
CA GLU A 177 -4.84 -7.16 -6.85
C GLU A 177 -4.16 -7.07 -8.20
N LYS A 178 -4.14 -5.88 -8.83
CA LYS A 178 -3.42 -5.65 -10.09
C LYS A 178 -1.93 -5.94 -9.95
N GLY A 179 -1.31 -6.41 -11.02
CA GLY A 179 0.14 -6.39 -11.13
C GLY A 179 0.68 -4.96 -11.15
N ILE A 180 1.86 -4.77 -10.58
CA ILE A 180 2.54 -3.47 -10.50
C ILE A 180 3.86 -3.59 -11.24
N LEU A 181 4.04 -2.73 -12.25
CA LEU A 181 5.26 -2.69 -13.05
C LEU A 181 5.78 -1.26 -13.09
N GLN A 182 7.01 -1.04 -12.63
CA GLN A 182 7.69 0.23 -12.81
C GLN A 182 8.80 0.09 -13.84
N VAL A 183 8.78 0.95 -14.84
CA VAL A 183 9.78 0.97 -15.90
C VAL A 183 10.36 2.36 -16.07
N GLU A 184 11.65 2.40 -16.40
CA GLU A 184 12.34 3.59 -16.85
C GLU A 184 12.53 3.52 -18.36
N LEU A 185 12.15 4.59 -19.05
CA LEU A 185 12.42 4.78 -20.46
C LEU A 185 13.48 5.87 -20.63
N THR A 186 14.56 5.58 -21.36
CA THR A 186 15.73 6.47 -21.46
C THR A 186 16.15 6.73 -22.90
N ALA A 187 16.65 7.94 -23.17
CA ALA A 187 17.31 8.32 -24.43
C ALA A 187 18.58 9.15 -24.15
N ALA A 188 19.32 9.46 -25.21
CA ALA A 188 20.44 10.40 -25.15
C ALA A 188 19.97 11.80 -24.69
N GLY A 189 20.86 12.56 -24.07
CA GLY A 189 20.56 13.88 -23.53
C GLY A 189 20.02 14.88 -24.54
N SER A 190 19.36 15.91 -24.04
CA SER A 190 18.87 17.06 -24.80
C SER A 190 19.76 18.27 -24.57
N GLN A 191 20.12 18.96 -25.63
CA GLN A 191 20.86 20.24 -25.53
C GLN A 191 19.91 21.43 -25.36
N ASN A 192 18.62 21.24 -25.63
CA ASN A 192 17.66 22.34 -25.74
C ASN A 192 16.72 22.42 -24.52
N PHE A 193 16.58 21.32 -23.75
CA PHE A 193 15.66 21.27 -22.60
C PHE A 193 16.34 20.71 -21.35
N ILE A 194 16.01 21.34 -20.23
CA ILE A 194 16.19 20.78 -18.90
C ILE A 194 14.80 20.63 -18.31
N ILE A 195 14.41 19.40 -17.95
CA ILE A 195 13.05 19.11 -17.43
C ILE A 195 13.19 18.31 -16.13
N GLU A 196 12.46 18.75 -15.12
CA GLU A 196 12.35 18.04 -13.85
C GLU A 196 10.89 18.00 -13.39
N GLY A 197 10.41 16.84 -12.99
CA GLY A 197 9.04 16.69 -12.50
C GLY A 197 8.82 15.38 -11.76
N GLY A 198 7.90 15.44 -10.79
CA GLY A 198 7.57 14.31 -9.92
C GLY A 198 8.54 14.11 -8.77
N SER A 199 8.10 13.38 -7.76
CA SER A 199 8.88 13.02 -6.56
C SER A 199 8.89 11.52 -6.29
N ALA A 200 7.90 10.77 -6.81
CA ALA A 200 7.78 9.33 -6.67
C ALA A 200 7.07 8.72 -7.88
N ALA A 201 7.47 7.53 -8.30
CA ALA A 201 6.88 6.83 -9.45
C ALA A 201 5.39 6.51 -9.23
N ASN A 202 5.02 6.14 -8.00
CA ASN A 202 3.68 5.74 -7.59
C ASN A 202 2.74 6.91 -7.24
N ALA A 203 3.12 8.14 -7.57
CA ALA A 203 2.28 9.33 -7.39
C ALA A 203 2.09 10.09 -8.70
N VAL A 204 0.90 10.65 -8.92
CA VAL A 204 0.63 11.59 -10.01
C VAL A 204 1.35 12.91 -9.69
N PRO A 205 2.26 13.40 -10.56
CA PRO A 205 3.04 14.59 -10.28
C PRO A 205 2.18 15.87 -10.26
N ALA A 206 2.28 16.62 -9.16
CA ALA A 206 1.61 17.93 -9.04
C ALA A 206 2.39 19.07 -9.68
N ASN A 207 3.69 18.91 -9.92
CA ASN A 207 4.54 19.95 -10.48
C ASN A 207 5.51 19.38 -11.51
N CYS A 208 5.75 20.15 -12.59
CA CYS A 208 6.82 19.91 -13.54
C CYS A 208 7.39 21.25 -14.00
N THR A 209 8.70 21.31 -14.14
CA THR A 209 9.43 22.51 -14.59
C THR A 209 10.27 22.18 -15.81
N LEU A 210 10.21 23.02 -16.82
CA LEU A 210 11.03 22.94 -18.03
C LEU A 210 11.78 24.27 -18.22
N THR A 211 13.08 24.18 -18.46
CA THR A 211 13.91 25.32 -18.84
C THR A 211 14.46 25.10 -20.24
N TYR A 212 14.45 26.17 -21.08
CA TYR A 212 14.98 26.16 -22.43
C TYR A 212 15.61 27.55 -22.75
N GLU A 213 16.47 27.62 -23.74
CA GLU A 213 17.02 28.87 -24.28
C GLU A 213 16.30 29.25 -25.57
N ASP A 214 16.02 30.51 -25.77
CA ASP A 214 15.46 31.04 -27.03
C ASP A 214 16.56 31.26 -28.07
N GLU A 215 16.17 31.80 -29.26
CA GLU A 215 17.09 32.08 -30.38
C GLU A 215 18.18 33.12 -30.02
N ASP A 216 17.99 33.89 -28.96
CA ASP A 216 18.94 34.88 -28.44
C ASP A 216 19.77 34.35 -27.25
N ASP A 217 19.80 33.03 -27.00
CA ASP A 217 20.43 32.34 -25.86
C ASP A 217 19.91 32.80 -24.47
N LYS A 218 18.66 33.29 -24.43
CA LYS A 218 18.04 33.69 -23.16
C LYS A 218 17.30 32.54 -22.52
N PRO A 219 17.55 32.26 -21.22
CA PRO A 219 16.86 31.20 -20.53
C PRO A 219 15.40 31.56 -20.23
N HIS A 220 14.51 30.63 -20.50
CA HIS A 220 13.10 30.67 -20.17
C HIS A 220 12.69 29.47 -19.33
N THR A 221 11.74 29.69 -18.42
CA THR A 221 11.20 28.62 -17.58
C THR A 221 9.70 28.50 -17.78
N LEU A 222 9.23 27.29 -18.04
CA LEU A 222 7.82 26.90 -18.03
C LEU A 222 7.54 26.04 -16.82
N LYS A 223 6.39 26.24 -16.21
CA LYS A 223 5.91 25.39 -15.10
C LYS A 223 4.50 24.92 -15.40
N THR A 224 4.27 23.66 -15.16
CA THR A 224 2.93 23.07 -15.16
C THR A 224 2.55 22.66 -13.74
N HIS A 225 1.29 22.84 -13.41
CA HIS A 225 0.72 22.51 -12.11
C HIS A 225 -0.47 21.57 -12.33
N GLY A 226 -0.44 20.47 -11.63
CA GLY A 226 -1.46 19.45 -11.63
C GLY A 226 -2.09 19.25 -10.25
N LYS A 227 -2.61 18.04 -10.04
CA LYS A 227 -3.17 17.59 -8.76
C LYS A 227 -2.62 16.21 -8.46
N SER A 228 -2.03 16.03 -7.27
CA SER A 228 -1.52 14.72 -6.87
C SER A 228 -2.66 13.73 -6.64
N ALA A 229 -2.39 12.46 -6.95
CA ALA A 229 -3.21 11.30 -6.64
C ALA A 229 -2.32 10.05 -6.60
N HIS A 230 -2.81 8.94 -6.10
CA HIS A 230 -2.08 7.69 -6.15
C HIS A 230 -2.04 7.13 -7.59
N ALA A 231 -0.93 6.50 -8.00
CA ALA A 231 -0.77 5.97 -9.37
C ALA A 231 -1.73 4.83 -9.73
N SER A 232 -2.38 4.19 -8.76
CA SER A 232 -3.42 3.18 -9.02
C SER A 232 -4.74 3.78 -9.52
N THR A 233 -4.98 5.06 -9.25
CA THR A 233 -6.17 5.83 -9.63
C THR A 233 -5.77 7.18 -10.24
N PRO A 234 -4.99 7.18 -11.33
CA PRO A 234 -4.41 8.41 -11.89
C PRO A 234 -5.49 9.41 -12.39
N GLU A 235 -6.68 8.92 -12.69
CA GLU A 235 -7.83 9.72 -13.09
C GLU A 235 -8.37 10.67 -12.01
N LEU A 236 -8.01 10.45 -10.73
CA LEU A 236 -8.35 11.35 -9.62
C LEU A 236 -7.38 12.53 -9.50
N GLY A 237 -6.25 12.46 -10.21
CA GLY A 237 -5.22 13.48 -10.28
C GLY A 237 -5.22 14.26 -11.60
N ILE A 238 -4.25 15.17 -11.71
CA ILE A 238 -3.88 15.87 -12.96
C ILE A 238 -2.36 15.79 -13.05
N ASN A 239 -1.84 15.08 -14.02
CA ASN A 239 -0.41 14.84 -14.16
C ASN A 239 0.29 16.08 -14.77
N ALA A 240 1.10 16.79 -13.97
CA ALA A 240 1.81 17.98 -14.40
C ALA A 240 2.84 17.70 -15.52
N ILE A 241 3.45 16.51 -15.56
CA ILE A 241 4.37 16.10 -16.63
C ILE A 241 3.61 15.99 -17.95
N ALA A 242 2.44 15.36 -17.92
CA ALA A 242 1.59 15.18 -19.09
C ALA A 242 1.08 16.51 -19.69
N LEU A 243 0.97 17.57 -18.90
CA LEU A 243 0.58 18.91 -19.39
C LEU A 243 1.69 19.65 -20.14
N MET A 244 2.97 19.23 -20.06
CA MET A 244 4.09 19.98 -20.62
C MET A 244 4.06 20.05 -22.14
N PRO A 245 3.77 19.00 -22.93
CA PRO A 245 3.64 19.08 -24.39
C PRO A 245 2.62 20.14 -24.85
N ASP A 246 1.47 20.23 -24.19
CA ASP A 246 0.44 21.23 -24.50
C ASP A 246 0.92 22.67 -24.25
N GLN A 247 1.66 22.89 -23.17
CA GLN A 247 2.24 24.20 -22.87
C GLN A 247 3.27 24.62 -23.92
N LEU A 248 4.10 23.67 -24.39
CA LEU A 248 5.07 23.95 -25.47
C LEU A 248 4.35 24.30 -26.79
N ARG A 249 3.32 23.53 -27.17
CA ARG A 249 2.50 23.82 -28.34
C ARG A 249 1.84 25.20 -28.28
N ALA A 250 1.25 25.55 -27.15
CA ALA A 250 0.63 26.83 -26.94
C ALA A 250 1.60 28.01 -27.14
N LYS A 251 2.87 27.78 -26.81
CA LYS A 251 3.96 28.77 -27.01
C LYS A 251 4.68 28.63 -28.35
N ARG A 252 4.29 27.70 -29.22
CA ARG A 252 4.91 27.37 -30.50
C ARG A 252 6.38 26.97 -30.39
N ILE A 253 6.74 26.29 -29.31
CA ILE A 253 8.08 25.74 -29.09
C ILE A 253 8.09 24.32 -29.66
N ASP A 254 9.01 24.09 -30.60
CA ASP A 254 9.20 22.74 -31.16
C ASP A 254 9.89 21.84 -30.15
N PHE A 255 9.32 20.66 -29.93
CA PHE A 255 9.87 19.60 -29.05
C PHE A 255 10.06 18.27 -29.78
N SER A 256 9.92 18.23 -31.09
CA SER A 256 10.03 17.03 -31.93
C SER A 256 11.38 16.30 -31.80
N TYR A 257 12.40 16.99 -31.32
CA TYR A 257 13.74 16.46 -31.04
C TYR A 257 13.91 15.97 -29.60
N CYS A 258 12.86 15.95 -28.79
CA CYS A 258 12.88 15.44 -27.44
C CYS A 258 12.03 14.15 -27.36
N PRO A 259 12.64 12.95 -27.53
CA PRO A 259 11.95 11.68 -27.56
C PRO A 259 10.97 11.44 -26.41
N VAL A 260 11.35 11.79 -25.19
CA VAL A 260 10.47 11.57 -24.03
C VAL A 260 9.23 12.47 -24.05
N LEU A 261 9.34 13.72 -24.55
CA LEU A 261 8.17 14.60 -24.69
C LEU A 261 7.24 14.12 -25.82
N CYS A 262 7.80 13.65 -26.95
CA CYS A 262 7.00 13.07 -28.03
C CYS A 262 6.26 11.81 -27.55
N PHE A 263 6.94 10.94 -26.82
CA PHE A 263 6.33 9.75 -26.24
C PHE A 263 5.23 10.08 -25.24
N ILE A 264 5.44 11.08 -24.35
CA ILE A 264 4.42 11.54 -23.40
C ILE A 264 3.21 12.08 -24.14
N ASP A 265 3.44 12.89 -25.16
CA ASP A 265 2.37 13.48 -25.94
C ASP A 265 1.50 12.42 -26.61
N ASP A 266 2.11 11.46 -27.27
CA ASP A 266 1.38 10.44 -28.01
C ASP A 266 0.74 9.39 -27.07
N TYR A 267 1.51 8.77 -26.20
CA TYR A 267 1.01 7.62 -25.42
C TYR A 267 0.32 8.01 -24.12
N ILE A 268 0.81 9.03 -23.42
CA ILE A 268 0.20 9.41 -22.13
C ILE A 268 -1.04 10.30 -22.37
N ASN A 269 -0.97 11.23 -23.33
CA ASN A 269 -2.05 12.18 -23.56
C ASN A 269 -3.08 11.72 -24.59
N ASN A 270 -2.66 11.09 -25.70
CA ASN A 270 -3.54 10.87 -26.85
C ASN A 270 -3.97 9.42 -27.05
N LEU A 271 -3.07 8.45 -26.96
CA LEU A 271 -3.36 7.05 -27.31
C LEU A 271 -3.81 6.22 -26.11
N GLY A 272 -3.34 6.56 -24.91
CA GLY A 272 -3.72 5.96 -23.66
C GLY A 272 -3.05 4.61 -23.33
N PRO A 273 -3.32 4.09 -22.13
CA PRO A 273 -2.60 2.95 -21.54
C PRO A 273 -2.77 1.65 -22.33
N GLU A 274 -3.93 1.39 -22.92
CA GLU A 274 -4.18 0.17 -23.73
C GLU A 274 -3.32 0.13 -25.00
N LYS A 275 -3.11 1.27 -25.62
CA LYS A 275 -2.26 1.36 -26.82
C LYS A 275 -0.79 1.24 -26.48
N LEU A 276 -0.39 1.83 -25.35
CA LEU A 276 0.99 1.77 -24.89
C LEU A 276 1.40 0.35 -24.52
N THR A 277 0.55 -0.39 -23.83
CA THR A 277 0.86 -1.70 -23.26
C THR A 277 0.31 -2.88 -24.06
N GLY A 278 -0.48 -2.63 -25.12
CA GLY A 278 -1.21 -3.67 -25.85
C GLY A 278 -2.33 -4.35 -25.04
N CYS A 279 -2.43 -4.06 -23.76
CA CYS A 279 -3.36 -4.72 -22.85
C CYS A 279 -4.78 -4.18 -22.99
N LYS A 280 -5.66 -4.97 -23.59
CA LYS A 280 -7.11 -4.68 -23.74
C LYS A 280 -7.96 -5.42 -22.74
N ILE A 281 -7.34 -6.13 -21.81
CA ILE A 281 -8.04 -6.91 -20.78
C ILE A 281 -8.60 -5.95 -19.74
N THR A 282 -9.85 -6.18 -19.38
CA THR A 282 -10.51 -5.56 -18.23
C THR A 282 -11.14 -6.67 -17.41
N ASP A 283 -10.77 -6.77 -16.14
CA ASP A 283 -11.33 -7.71 -15.17
C ASP A 283 -11.94 -6.99 -13.97
N LEU A 284 -12.21 -7.69 -12.88
CA LEU A 284 -12.82 -7.07 -11.69
C LEU A 284 -11.92 -6.03 -11.02
N SER A 285 -10.60 -6.02 -11.29
CA SER A 285 -9.68 -4.96 -10.87
C SER A 285 -9.66 -3.74 -11.80
N GLY A 286 -10.42 -3.79 -12.90
CA GLY A 286 -10.46 -2.75 -13.93
C GLY A 286 -9.48 -3.00 -15.08
N GLY A 287 -9.31 -2.03 -15.97
CA GLY A 287 -8.34 -2.05 -17.08
C GLY A 287 -6.93 -1.65 -16.64
N VAL A 288 -5.98 -1.67 -17.58
CA VAL A 288 -4.61 -1.20 -17.34
C VAL A 288 -4.60 0.31 -17.09
N THR A 289 -3.77 0.76 -16.13
CA THR A 289 -3.51 2.19 -15.89
C THR A 289 -2.02 2.48 -16.01
N VAL A 290 -1.68 3.69 -16.45
CA VAL A 290 -0.30 4.16 -16.58
C VAL A 290 -0.20 5.56 -15.99
N ASN A 291 0.76 5.75 -15.09
CA ASN A 291 1.15 7.05 -14.56
C ASN A 291 2.60 7.35 -14.96
N CYS A 292 2.86 8.50 -15.57
CA CYS A 292 4.21 9.03 -15.72
C CYS A 292 4.56 9.77 -14.43
N GLY A 293 5.24 9.06 -13.50
CA GLY A 293 5.49 9.56 -12.15
C GLY A 293 6.70 10.49 -12.05
N LEU A 294 7.74 10.28 -12.87
CA LEU A 294 8.98 11.04 -12.84
C LEU A 294 9.42 11.39 -14.25
N ILE A 295 10.01 12.57 -14.42
CA ILE A 295 10.74 13.00 -15.62
C ILE A 295 12.04 13.69 -15.21
N ASN A 296 13.13 13.36 -15.93
CA ASN A 296 14.40 14.07 -15.86
C ASN A 296 14.98 14.16 -17.28
N VAL A 297 15.22 15.37 -17.74
CA VAL A 297 15.88 15.66 -19.03
C VAL A 297 16.97 16.67 -18.80
N ASN A 298 18.16 16.35 -19.24
CA ASN A 298 19.33 17.22 -19.19
C ASN A 298 20.26 16.94 -20.38
N SER A 299 21.44 17.56 -20.40
CA SER A 299 22.41 17.42 -21.49
C SER A 299 23.02 16.02 -21.62
N GLU A 300 22.92 15.18 -20.57
CA GLU A 300 23.54 13.84 -20.56
C GLU A 300 22.51 12.75 -20.90
N SER A 301 21.28 12.89 -20.40
CA SER A 301 20.23 11.88 -20.54
C SER A 301 18.84 12.48 -20.54
N GLN A 302 17.91 11.73 -21.10
CA GLN A 302 16.48 11.91 -20.94
C GLN A 302 15.92 10.65 -20.28
N SER A 303 15.09 10.80 -19.27
CA SER A 303 14.42 9.67 -18.63
C SER A 303 13.01 10.02 -18.18
N ILE A 304 12.12 9.03 -18.24
CA ILE A 304 10.82 9.02 -17.58
C ILE A 304 10.63 7.71 -16.85
N VAL A 305 9.92 7.75 -15.73
CA VAL A 305 9.51 6.56 -15.00
C VAL A 305 8.00 6.44 -15.06
N LEU A 306 7.56 5.27 -15.54
CA LEU A 306 6.15 4.89 -15.61
C LEU A 306 5.82 3.89 -14.50
N ASP A 307 4.72 4.13 -13.77
CA ASP A 307 4.05 3.17 -12.89
C ASP A 307 2.84 2.62 -13.64
N ILE A 308 2.85 1.32 -13.91
CA ILE A 308 1.85 0.62 -14.70
C ILE A 308 1.14 -0.37 -13.79
N ARG A 309 -0.19 -0.26 -13.69
CA ARG A 309 -1.03 -1.21 -12.98
C ARG A 309 -1.83 -2.01 -13.99
N TYR A 310 -1.62 -3.31 -14.05
CA TYR A 310 -2.26 -4.16 -15.04
C TYR A 310 -3.20 -5.19 -14.41
N PRO A 311 -4.31 -5.55 -15.11
CA PRO A 311 -5.32 -6.48 -14.61
C PRO A 311 -4.71 -7.79 -14.11
N TYR A 312 -5.28 -8.39 -13.05
CA TYR A 312 -4.74 -9.62 -12.48
C TYR A 312 -4.79 -10.81 -13.46
N SER A 313 -5.63 -10.75 -14.48
CA SER A 313 -5.74 -11.77 -15.54
C SER A 313 -4.86 -11.50 -16.77
N ALA A 314 -4.10 -10.39 -16.78
CA ALA A 314 -3.22 -10.03 -17.89
C ALA A 314 -1.82 -10.63 -17.74
N SER A 315 -1.12 -10.78 -18.88
CA SER A 315 0.24 -11.33 -18.95
C SER A 315 1.28 -10.21 -18.93
N LEU A 316 2.22 -10.26 -17.97
CA LEU A 316 3.36 -9.34 -17.93
C LEU A 316 4.20 -9.41 -19.21
N SER A 317 4.46 -10.63 -19.73
CA SER A 317 5.30 -10.81 -20.92
C SER A 317 4.72 -10.09 -22.12
N ASP A 318 3.41 -10.15 -22.31
CA ASP A 318 2.74 -9.50 -23.44
C ASP A 318 2.80 -7.97 -23.32
N LEU A 319 2.56 -7.45 -22.11
CA LEU A 319 2.71 -6.01 -21.85
C LEU A 319 4.13 -5.51 -22.15
N LEU A 320 5.16 -6.26 -21.75
CA LEU A 320 6.55 -5.87 -21.96
C LEU A 320 6.94 -5.88 -23.43
N VAL A 321 6.38 -6.79 -24.25
CA VAL A 321 6.63 -6.83 -25.69
C VAL A 321 6.12 -5.56 -26.35
N ASP A 322 4.85 -5.19 -26.12
CA ASP A 322 4.24 -4.02 -26.75
C ASP A 322 4.87 -2.72 -26.21
N LEU A 323 5.07 -2.62 -24.90
CA LEU A 323 5.69 -1.45 -24.29
C LEU A 323 7.11 -1.21 -24.80
N THR A 324 7.90 -2.28 -24.97
CA THR A 324 9.27 -2.20 -25.51
C THR A 324 9.24 -1.76 -26.96
N SER A 325 8.35 -2.33 -27.77
CA SER A 325 8.21 -1.98 -29.20
C SER A 325 7.81 -0.51 -29.34
N ASN A 326 6.79 -0.07 -28.62
CA ASN A 326 6.28 1.30 -28.68
C ASN A 326 7.34 2.32 -28.18
N ALA A 327 8.08 2.02 -27.13
CA ALA A 327 9.18 2.87 -26.67
C ALA A 327 10.31 2.97 -27.72
N ALA A 328 10.64 1.85 -28.39
CA ALA A 328 11.69 1.82 -29.41
C ALA A 328 11.37 2.67 -30.64
N GLU A 329 10.10 2.90 -31.02
CA GLU A 329 9.69 3.80 -32.09
C GLU A 329 10.16 5.24 -31.84
N TYR A 330 10.33 5.63 -30.58
CA TYR A 330 10.86 6.95 -30.17
C TYR A 330 12.35 6.90 -29.82
N GLY A 331 13.03 5.78 -30.10
CA GLY A 331 14.44 5.59 -29.72
C GLY A 331 14.67 5.47 -28.23
N LEU A 332 13.61 5.20 -27.45
CA LEU A 332 13.71 5.01 -26.00
C LEU A 332 14.10 3.56 -25.67
N LYS A 333 14.97 3.41 -24.66
CA LYS A 333 15.37 2.11 -24.10
C LYS A 333 14.59 1.85 -22.83
N LEU A 334 13.97 0.68 -22.73
CA LEU A 334 13.21 0.25 -21.56
C LEU A 334 14.10 -0.49 -20.57
N LYS A 335 13.98 -0.14 -19.29
CA LYS A 335 14.53 -0.87 -18.15
C LYS A 335 13.43 -1.10 -17.12
N VAL A 336 13.20 -2.35 -16.73
CA VAL A 336 12.33 -2.68 -15.61
C VAL A 336 13.04 -2.29 -14.31
N LEU A 337 12.41 -1.44 -13.51
CA LEU A 337 12.90 -1.01 -12.20
C LEU A 337 12.40 -1.94 -11.09
N SER A 338 11.10 -2.25 -11.12
CA SER A 338 10.47 -3.16 -10.17
C SER A 338 9.26 -3.84 -10.79
N HIS A 339 8.93 -5.00 -10.28
CA HIS A 339 7.73 -5.74 -10.65
C HIS A 339 7.18 -6.50 -9.45
N GLN A 340 5.87 -6.37 -9.23
CA GLN A 340 5.11 -7.20 -8.31
C GLN A 340 4.04 -7.93 -9.11
N SER A 341 4.03 -9.25 -9.04
CA SER A 341 3.03 -10.07 -9.72
C SER A 341 1.63 -9.77 -9.19
N PRO A 342 0.57 -9.88 -10.03
CA PRO A 342 -0.78 -9.77 -9.52
C PRO A 342 -1.05 -10.83 -8.45
N LEU A 343 -1.91 -10.49 -7.48
CA LEU A 343 -2.50 -11.46 -6.57
C LEU A 343 -3.88 -11.83 -7.12
N ASN A 344 -4.17 -13.13 -7.16
CA ASN A 344 -5.48 -13.62 -7.59
C ASN A 344 -5.81 -14.92 -6.84
N LYS A 345 -6.77 -14.86 -5.94
CA LYS A 345 -7.32 -16.00 -5.21
C LYS A 345 -8.70 -16.32 -5.78
N ASP A 346 -9.13 -17.59 -5.66
CA ASP A 346 -10.49 -17.93 -6.07
C ASP A 346 -11.51 -17.21 -5.18
N MET A 347 -12.25 -16.30 -5.78
CA MET A 347 -13.30 -15.54 -5.10
C MET A 347 -14.34 -16.46 -4.43
N ASN A 348 -14.55 -17.69 -4.93
CA ASN A 348 -15.51 -18.65 -4.40
C ASN A 348 -14.89 -19.65 -3.41
N SER A 349 -13.62 -19.51 -3.09
CA SER A 349 -13.00 -20.36 -2.09
C SER A 349 -13.66 -20.19 -0.73
N ARG A 350 -13.55 -21.21 0.11
CA ARG A 350 -14.22 -21.22 1.44
C ARG A 350 -13.71 -20.08 2.31
N GLU A 351 -12.40 -19.85 2.32
CA GLU A 351 -11.76 -18.81 3.12
C GLU A 351 -12.24 -17.41 2.71
N ILE A 352 -12.31 -17.10 1.41
CA ILE A 352 -12.81 -15.82 0.91
C ILE A 352 -14.29 -15.63 1.27
N GLN A 353 -15.11 -16.67 1.09
CA GLN A 353 -16.54 -16.57 1.39
C GLN A 353 -16.80 -16.48 2.90
N SER A 354 -16.10 -17.24 3.74
CA SER A 354 -16.24 -17.14 5.20
C SER A 354 -15.86 -15.77 5.74
N LEU A 355 -14.71 -15.22 5.32
CA LEU A 355 -14.30 -13.86 5.68
C LEU A 355 -15.34 -12.82 5.22
N ASN A 356 -15.92 -13.01 4.03
CA ASN A 356 -16.94 -12.10 3.52
C ASN A 356 -18.25 -12.18 4.31
N GLU A 357 -18.65 -13.36 4.82
CA GLU A 357 -19.81 -13.48 5.72
C GLU A 357 -19.54 -12.80 7.07
N ILE A 358 -18.33 -12.91 7.61
CA ILE A 358 -17.92 -12.18 8.83
C ILE A 358 -18.03 -10.66 8.61
N TRP A 359 -17.53 -10.14 7.47
CA TRP A 359 -17.71 -8.72 7.12
C TRP A 359 -19.19 -8.34 7.10
N LYS A 360 -20.04 -9.07 6.38
CA LYS A 360 -21.48 -8.78 6.29
C LYS A 360 -22.17 -8.75 7.66
N SER A 361 -21.74 -9.60 8.57
CA SER A 361 -22.32 -9.68 9.92
C SER A 361 -21.89 -8.55 10.83
N ASN A 362 -20.82 -7.84 10.48
CA ASN A 362 -20.21 -6.81 11.32
C ASN A 362 -20.24 -5.40 10.70
N MET A 363 -20.51 -5.27 9.40
CA MET A 363 -20.37 -3.98 8.69
C MET A 363 -21.25 -2.85 9.28
N GLU A 364 -22.38 -3.19 9.90
CA GLU A 364 -23.26 -2.21 10.55
C GLU A 364 -22.63 -1.55 11.80
N LYS A 365 -21.58 -2.15 12.36
CA LYS A 365 -20.89 -1.62 13.52
C LYS A 365 -19.95 -0.45 13.18
N PHE A 366 -19.58 -0.31 11.89
CA PHE A 366 -18.67 0.73 11.45
C PHE A 366 -19.34 2.09 11.32
N SER A 367 -18.61 3.14 11.68
CA SER A 367 -19.06 4.52 11.56
C SER A 367 -19.49 4.87 10.14
N GLY A 368 -20.48 5.73 9.99
CA GLY A 368 -20.98 6.15 8.69
C GLY A 368 -21.73 5.09 7.89
N PHE A 369 -22.01 3.92 8.48
CA PHE A 369 -22.83 2.89 7.80
C PHE A 369 -24.19 3.41 7.38
N HIS A 370 -24.61 3.04 6.15
CA HIS A 370 -25.93 3.30 5.62
C HIS A 370 -26.46 2.04 4.93
N LYS A 371 -27.76 1.76 5.03
CA LYS A 371 -28.37 0.53 4.50
C LYS A 371 -28.13 0.29 3.01
N ASP A 372 -27.97 1.34 2.22
CA ASP A 372 -27.65 1.22 0.79
C ASP A 372 -26.27 0.59 0.55
N TYR A 373 -25.37 0.66 1.55
CA TYR A 373 -24.04 0.06 1.49
C TYR A 373 -24.05 -1.46 1.61
N GLU A 374 -25.10 -2.03 2.24
CA GLU A 374 -25.26 -3.49 2.35
C GLU A 374 -25.16 -4.19 0.99
N GLN A 375 -25.81 -3.66 -0.04
CA GLN A 375 -25.75 -4.27 -1.38
C GLN A 375 -24.46 -3.93 -2.12
N LYS A 376 -23.94 -2.72 -1.95
CA LYS A 376 -22.77 -2.23 -2.65
C LYS A 376 -21.48 -2.92 -2.21
N TYR A 377 -21.32 -3.15 -0.90
CA TYR A 377 -20.07 -3.62 -0.31
C TYR A 377 -20.17 -5.02 0.32
N ARG A 378 -21.08 -5.85 -0.13
CA ARG A 378 -21.31 -7.20 0.41
C ARG A 378 -20.55 -8.32 -0.32
N ARG A 379 -19.74 -8.02 -1.32
CA ARG A 379 -19.00 -9.01 -2.11
C ARG A 379 -17.51 -8.77 -2.00
N PRO A 380 -16.70 -9.84 -2.08
CA PRO A 380 -15.26 -9.69 -2.23
C PRO A 380 -14.92 -8.77 -3.40
N ILE A 381 -13.82 -8.04 -3.27
CA ILE A 381 -13.38 -7.04 -4.26
C ILE A 381 -12.01 -7.35 -4.83
N ALA A 382 -11.73 -6.78 -6.00
CA ALA A 382 -10.40 -6.66 -6.57
C ALA A 382 -9.98 -5.18 -6.56
N ILE A 383 -8.70 -4.92 -6.33
CA ILE A 383 -8.17 -3.56 -6.21
C ILE A 383 -7.05 -3.27 -7.20
N GLY A 384 -6.83 -1.98 -7.46
CA GLY A 384 -5.74 -1.49 -8.31
C GLY A 384 -4.40 -1.33 -7.59
N GLY A 385 -4.41 -1.33 -6.25
CA GLY A 385 -3.23 -1.22 -5.40
C GLY A 385 -2.59 -2.57 -5.10
N GLY A 386 -1.54 -2.54 -4.28
CA GLY A 386 -0.95 -3.71 -3.65
C GLY A 386 -1.14 -3.60 -2.15
N THR A 387 -1.26 -4.73 -1.47
CA THR A 387 -1.34 -4.83 -0.03
C THR A 387 -0.20 -5.68 0.53
N TYR A 388 -0.03 -5.65 1.83
CA TYR A 388 0.96 -6.48 2.53
C TYR A 388 0.77 -8.00 2.27
N ALA A 389 -0.45 -8.43 1.89
CA ALA A 389 -0.75 -9.82 1.54
C ALA A 389 0.14 -10.40 0.42
N ARG A 390 0.72 -9.56 -0.46
CA ARG A 390 1.59 -10.02 -1.57
C ARG A 390 2.90 -10.63 -1.10
N HIS A 391 3.37 -10.21 0.06
CA HIS A 391 4.71 -10.51 0.54
C HIS A 391 4.78 -11.80 1.36
N MET A 392 3.62 -12.37 1.75
CA MET A 392 3.57 -13.63 2.49
C MET A 392 2.58 -14.60 1.86
N PRO A 393 2.98 -15.86 1.62
CA PRO A 393 2.07 -16.88 1.09
C PRO A 393 0.82 -17.04 1.96
N ASN A 394 -0.31 -17.32 1.29
CA ASN A 394 -1.58 -17.67 1.92
C ASN A 394 -2.24 -16.56 2.77
N ILE A 395 -1.76 -15.33 2.71
CA ILE A 395 -2.38 -14.17 3.35
C ILE A 395 -3.42 -13.54 2.42
N ILE A 396 -4.51 -13.05 3.00
CA ILE A 396 -5.62 -12.37 2.33
C ILE A 396 -5.79 -10.99 2.97
N ALA A 397 -5.90 -9.93 2.19
CA ALA A 397 -6.14 -8.60 2.72
C ALA A 397 -7.60 -8.46 3.16
N PHE A 398 -7.82 -7.99 4.42
CA PHE A 398 -9.12 -7.95 5.08
C PHE A 398 -9.20 -6.86 6.15
N GLY A 399 -9.63 -5.68 5.77
CA GLY A 399 -9.70 -4.48 6.64
C GLY A 399 -8.41 -3.66 6.65
N PRO A 400 -8.28 -2.64 7.52
CA PRO A 400 -9.22 -2.29 8.59
C PRO A 400 -10.32 -1.32 8.18
N GLN A 401 -10.19 -0.61 7.06
CA GLN A 401 -11.05 0.51 6.71
C GLN A 401 -12.39 0.07 6.12
N ALA A 402 -13.49 0.72 6.57
CA ALA A 402 -14.78 0.57 5.92
C ALA A 402 -14.75 1.22 4.51
N PRO A 403 -15.32 0.58 3.48
CA PRO A 403 -15.17 1.00 2.08
C PRO A 403 -15.93 2.29 1.71
N TRP A 404 -16.68 2.86 2.64
CA TRP A 404 -17.36 4.16 2.48
C TRP A 404 -16.61 5.29 3.16
N ASN A 405 -15.60 5.00 3.98
CA ASN A 405 -14.74 6.02 4.57
C ASN A 405 -13.73 6.52 3.54
N GLN A 406 -13.31 7.76 3.69
CA GLN A 406 -12.22 8.28 2.89
C GLN A 406 -10.92 7.57 3.29
N ASP A 407 -10.14 7.17 2.32
CA ASP A 407 -8.81 6.64 2.56
C ASP A 407 -7.93 7.70 3.22
N GLN A 408 -7.39 7.37 4.38
CA GLN A 408 -6.55 8.26 5.18
C GLN A 408 -5.10 7.77 5.32
N CYS A 409 -4.78 6.62 4.73
CA CYS A 409 -3.42 6.11 4.74
C CYS A 409 -2.48 7.14 4.11
N HIS A 410 -1.38 7.43 4.80
CA HIS A 410 -0.36 8.41 4.39
C HIS A 410 -0.84 9.88 4.34
N GLN A 411 -2.08 10.18 4.73
CA GLN A 411 -2.61 11.55 4.76
C GLN A 411 -2.36 12.24 6.11
N ALA A 412 -2.39 13.57 6.11
CA ALA A 412 -2.42 14.33 7.35
C ALA A 412 -3.76 14.12 8.07
N ASN A 413 -3.73 14.16 9.40
CA ASN A 413 -4.88 13.93 10.28
C ASN A 413 -5.47 12.52 10.14
N GLU A 414 -4.64 11.51 9.86
CA GLU A 414 -5.01 10.11 9.92
C GLU A 414 -5.77 9.81 11.19
N SER A 415 -6.95 9.19 11.06
CA SER A 415 -7.84 8.95 12.19
C SER A 415 -8.72 7.72 12.02
N MET A 416 -9.12 7.13 13.14
CA MET A 416 -10.06 6.02 13.22
C MET A 416 -11.10 6.31 14.29
N PHE A 417 -12.38 6.04 14.02
CA PHE A 417 -13.39 6.07 15.06
C PHE A 417 -13.15 4.95 16.09
N ILE A 418 -13.42 5.25 17.36
CA ILE A 418 -13.30 4.23 18.42
C ILE A 418 -14.22 3.05 18.13
N SER A 419 -15.45 3.31 17.61
CA SER A 419 -16.37 2.25 17.18
C SER A 419 -15.80 1.36 16.07
N ASP A 420 -15.04 1.94 15.15
CA ASP A 420 -14.42 1.20 14.03
C ASP A 420 -13.27 0.32 14.55
N TYR A 421 -12.49 0.82 15.51
CA TYR A 421 -11.48 0.02 16.21
C TYR A 421 -12.11 -1.18 16.95
N GLU A 422 -13.21 -0.94 17.69
CA GLU A 422 -13.93 -2.00 18.40
C GLU A 422 -14.52 -3.04 17.43
N ALA A 423 -15.10 -2.57 16.32
CA ALA A 423 -15.63 -3.45 15.26
C ALA A 423 -14.51 -4.26 14.59
N LEU A 424 -13.34 -3.64 14.37
CA LEU A 424 -12.17 -4.34 13.83
C LEU A 424 -11.70 -5.45 14.75
N GLU A 425 -11.58 -5.19 16.07
CA GLU A 425 -11.19 -6.21 17.05
C GLU A 425 -12.18 -7.39 17.06
N ASP A 426 -13.49 -7.12 16.98
CA ASP A 426 -14.50 -8.16 16.87
C ASP A 426 -14.36 -8.99 15.58
N ILE A 427 -14.17 -8.32 14.44
CA ILE A 427 -13.97 -8.99 13.13
C ILE A 427 -12.73 -9.87 13.15
N LEU A 428 -11.62 -9.38 13.70
CA LEU A 428 -10.38 -10.15 13.79
C LEU A 428 -10.56 -11.37 14.70
N TYR A 429 -11.27 -11.21 15.82
CA TYR A 429 -11.62 -12.33 16.70
C TYR A 429 -12.41 -13.42 15.94
N ASP A 430 -13.49 -13.04 15.26
CA ASP A 430 -14.34 -13.97 14.49
C ASP A 430 -13.56 -14.62 13.33
N ALA A 431 -12.73 -13.83 12.62
CA ALA A 431 -11.92 -14.32 11.52
C ALA A 431 -10.87 -15.36 11.97
N ILE A 432 -10.22 -15.12 13.11
CA ILE A 432 -9.25 -16.07 13.66
C ILE A 432 -9.91 -17.42 14.01
N VAL A 433 -11.07 -17.40 14.65
CA VAL A 433 -11.82 -18.61 14.99
C VAL A 433 -12.20 -19.39 13.73
N GLU A 434 -12.77 -18.71 12.75
CA GLU A 434 -13.19 -19.33 11.48
C GLU A 434 -12.01 -19.89 10.70
N LEU A 435 -10.93 -19.13 10.55
CA LEU A 435 -9.73 -19.57 9.83
C LEU A 435 -9.03 -20.73 10.56
N SER A 436 -9.06 -20.77 11.90
CA SER A 436 -8.54 -21.89 12.67
C SER A 436 -9.29 -23.19 12.31
N TYR A 437 -10.61 -23.13 12.23
CA TYR A 437 -11.42 -24.28 11.80
C TYR A 437 -11.15 -24.67 10.34
N LEU A 438 -11.05 -23.69 9.44
CA LEU A 438 -10.80 -23.94 8.01
C LEU A 438 -9.42 -24.53 7.73
N SER A 439 -8.41 -24.14 8.51
CA SER A 439 -7.02 -24.58 8.33
C SER A 439 -6.85 -26.10 8.38
N LEU A 440 -7.67 -26.80 9.18
CA LEU A 440 -7.67 -28.25 9.27
C LEU A 440 -8.07 -28.98 7.98
N ASN A 441 -8.80 -28.28 7.08
CA ASN A 441 -9.30 -28.85 5.83
C ASN A 441 -8.44 -28.46 4.63
N LEU A 442 -7.29 -27.81 4.87
CA LEU A 442 -6.30 -27.52 3.82
C LEU A 442 -5.45 -28.78 3.58
N ASN A 443 -5.50 -29.30 2.34
CA ASN A 443 -4.73 -30.46 1.90
C ASN A 443 -3.26 -30.11 1.65
#